data_e9c4ee0cc26ef5bf2fbc7352b2990dc7
#
_entry.id   e9c4ee0cc26ef5bf2fbc7352b2990dc7
#
_cell.length_a   1.000
_cell.length_b   1.000
_cell.length_c   1.000
_cell.angle_alpha   90.00
_cell.angle_beta   90.00
_cell.angle_gamma   90.00
#
_symmetry.space_group_name_H-M   'P 1'
#
loop_
_entity.id
_entity.type
_entity.pdbx_description
1 polymer ?
#
loop_
_entity_poly.entity_id
_entity_poly.type
_entity_poly.pdbx_seq_one_letter_code
_entity_poly.pdbx_strand_id
1 'polypeptide(L)'
;MKRTAFPVLLLAAATAHANDSTGFVETGGIQYLKNPHIEMQREDLYISQQQIRVSYTFKNNSAQDITETVLFPLPEIPATPDGDFADTAGLINSFRIWADGKAVKPQIHVRAFFETKDGKKLDMTAKLKQCGLSNIELMAPWTNKYDHEKVSAKINACLTPQAAKLKLKSDDDISNLWSTQIVYSWKQTFKAGKTTEIKHQYTPLLGGSFLIPPAEPEKGGPMAKTYCISEDLRRTLADPRHRFRTYTQLGYVLTTGANWAKPIGKFTLTVEREPG
;
A
#
# COMPACT_ATOMS: atom_id res chain seq x y z
N MET A 1 -1.07 -26.83 -43.85
CA MET A 1 -1.73 -26.37 -42.59
C MET A 1 -0.67 -25.75 -41.70
N LYS A 2 -0.60 -24.43 -41.66
CA LYS A 2 0.36 -23.68 -40.81
C LYS A 2 -0.35 -23.36 -39.49
N ARG A 3 0.16 -23.92 -38.39
CA ARG A 3 -0.30 -23.63 -37.02
C ARG A 3 0.39 -22.34 -36.57
N THR A 4 -0.37 -21.28 -36.48
CA THR A 4 0.06 -20.02 -35.84
C THR A 4 -0.08 -20.19 -34.32
N ALA A 5 1.05 -20.23 -33.62
CA ALA A 5 1.09 -20.15 -32.17
C ALA A 5 0.90 -18.70 -31.74
N PHE A 6 -0.17 -18.40 -30.98
CA PHE A 6 -0.34 -17.13 -30.31
C PHE A 6 0.51 -17.13 -29.04
N PRO A 7 1.32 -16.12 -28.79
CA PRO A 7 2.00 -15.96 -27.49
C PRO A 7 0.98 -15.49 -26.46
N VAL A 8 0.76 -16.29 -25.43
CA VAL A 8 0.02 -15.88 -24.21
C VAL A 8 0.93 -14.94 -23.43
N LEU A 9 0.61 -13.66 -23.43
CA LEU A 9 1.27 -12.66 -22.61
C LEU A 9 0.75 -12.82 -21.18
N LEU A 10 1.53 -13.44 -20.30
CA LEU A 10 1.29 -13.46 -18.85
C LEU A 10 1.60 -12.05 -18.31
N LEU A 11 0.57 -11.24 -18.08
CA LEU A 11 0.69 -10.05 -17.24
C LEU A 11 0.93 -10.51 -15.80
N ALA A 12 2.15 -10.34 -15.31
CA ALA A 12 2.45 -10.40 -13.89
C ALA A 12 1.84 -9.14 -13.24
N ALA A 13 0.64 -9.26 -12.70
CA ALA A 13 0.06 -8.25 -11.84
C ALA A 13 0.90 -8.17 -10.56
N ALA A 14 1.65 -7.09 -10.37
CA ALA A 14 2.24 -6.77 -9.08
C ALA A 14 1.11 -6.58 -8.08
N THR A 15 0.96 -7.52 -7.14
CA THR A 15 -0.07 -7.48 -6.11
C THR A 15 0.34 -6.49 -5.02
N ALA A 16 -0.13 -5.27 -5.12
CA ALA A 16 -0.12 -4.33 -4.00
C ALA A 16 -1.35 -4.62 -3.11
N HIS A 17 -1.17 -4.69 -1.79
CA HIS A 17 -2.20 -5.14 -0.85
C HIS A 17 -2.55 -4.03 0.15
N ALA A 18 -3.75 -3.48 0.09
CA ALA A 18 -4.32 -2.65 1.14
C ALA A 18 -5.85 -2.75 1.19
N ASN A 19 -6.32 -3.81 1.78
CA ASN A 19 -7.69 -4.01 2.23
C ASN A 19 -7.62 -4.98 3.41
N ASP A 20 -8.66 -5.07 4.23
CA ASP A 20 -8.67 -6.06 5.30
C ASP A 20 -8.43 -7.47 4.75
N SER A 21 -7.56 -8.20 5.41
CA SER A 21 -7.22 -9.58 5.07
C SER A 21 -6.96 -10.36 6.34
N THR A 22 -7.11 -11.66 6.32
CA THR A 22 -6.64 -12.53 7.38
C THR A 22 -5.17 -12.87 7.19
N GLY A 23 -4.48 -13.17 8.29
CA GLY A 23 -3.08 -13.54 8.22
C GLY A 23 -2.46 -13.75 9.59
N PHE A 24 -1.16 -13.94 9.61
CA PHE A 24 -0.38 -14.01 10.84
C PHE A 24 0.93 -13.24 10.71
N VAL A 25 1.44 -12.85 11.86
CA VAL A 25 2.71 -12.12 12.00
C VAL A 25 3.70 -13.05 12.67
N GLU A 26 4.77 -13.39 11.97
CA GLU A 26 5.86 -14.21 12.46
C GLU A 26 7.20 -13.47 12.45
N THR A 27 8.21 -14.10 13.02
CA THR A 27 9.59 -13.59 13.01
C THR A 27 10.14 -13.38 11.59
N GLY A 28 9.59 -14.10 10.62
CA GLY A 28 9.94 -14.02 9.18
C GLY A 28 9.11 -13.05 8.35
N GLY A 29 8.13 -12.34 8.95
CA GLY A 29 7.30 -11.36 8.25
C GLY A 29 5.80 -11.56 8.46
N ILE A 30 5.01 -10.92 7.60
CA ILE A 30 3.55 -10.98 7.59
C ILE A 30 3.11 -11.87 6.44
N GLN A 31 2.24 -12.84 6.72
CA GLN A 31 1.64 -13.71 5.72
C GLN A 31 0.13 -13.47 5.66
N TYR A 32 -0.38 -13.19 4.46
CA TYR A 32 -1.81 -13.07 4.20
C TYR A 32 -2.38 -14.44 3.87
N LEU A 33 -3.48 -14.81 4.51
CA LEU A 33 -4.14 -16.09 4.32
C LEU A 33 -5.52 -15.89 3.70
N LYS A 34 -5.96 -16.87 2.93
CA LYS A 34 -7.32 -16.92 2.42
C LYS A 34 -8.23 -17.56 3.48
N ASN A 35 -9.30 -16.88 3.89
CA ASN A 35 -10.30 -17.43 4.80
C ASN A 35 -11.49 -18.00 4.00
N PRO A 36 -11.75 -19.32 4.05
CA PRO A 36 -12.82 -19.94 3.26
C PRO A 36 -14.22 -19.78 3.87
N HIS A 37 -14.34 -19.27 5.09
CA HIS A 37 -15.61 -19.22 5.83
C HIS A 37 -16.15 -17.80 6.02
N ILE A 38 -15.27 -16.80 5.97
CA ILE A 38 -15.66 -15.41 6.12
C ILE A 38 -15.83 -14.77 4.75
N GLU A 39 -17.02 -14.26 4.49
CA GLU A 39 -17.39 -13.59 3.25
C GLU A 39 -17.45 -12.08 3.47
N MET A 40 -16.81 -11.29 2.61
CA MET A 40 -17.00 -9.83 2.56
C MET A 40 -18.24 -9.54 1.72
N GLN A 41 -19.37 -9.35 2.38
CA GLN A 41 -20.65 -9.11 1.71
C GLN A 41 -20.75 -7.71 1.11
N ARG A 42 -20.13 -6.73 1.77
CA ARG A 42 -20.18 -5.33 1.36
C ARG A 42 -18.92 -4.59 1.74
N GLU A 43 -18.49 -3.70 0.85
CA GLU A 43 -17.50 -2.67 1.08
C GLU A 43 -18.02 -1.33 0.56
N ASP A 44 -18.09 -0.33 1.43
CA ASP A 44 -18.36 1.06 1.07
C ASP A 44 -17.10 1.87 1.32
N LEU A 45 -16.47 2.31 0.24
CA LEU A 45 -15.23 3.09 0.25
C LEU A 45 -15.53 4.53 -0.14
N TYR A 46 -15.21 5.46 0.77
CA TYR A 46 -15.25 6.90 0.53
C TYR A 46 -13.83 7.44 0.50
N ILE A 47 -13.49 8.22 -0.51
CA ILE A 47 -12.20 8.84 -0.73
C ILE A 47 -12.37 10.34 -0.95
N SER A 48 -11.65 11.14 -0.18
CA SER A 48 -11.42 12.57 -0.41
C SER A 48 -9.95 12.90 -0.15
N GLN A 49 -9.51 14.11 -0.44
CA GLN A 49 -8.16 14.56 -0.10
C GLN A 49 -7.95 14.67 1.43
N GLN A 50 -8.99 14.88 2.20
CA GLN A 50 -8.94 15.04 3.65
C GLN A 50 -9.09 13.72 4.39
N GLN A 51 -9.83 12.76 3.81
CA GLN A 51 -10.22 11.57 4.53
C GLN A 51 -10.49 10.37 3.64
N ILE A 52 -10.03 9.21 4.07
CA ILE A 52 -10.52 7.92 3.61
C ILE A 52 -11.38 7.31 4.72
N ARG A 53 -12.55 6.82 4.36
CA ARG A 53 -13.42 6.02 5.22
C ARG A 53 -13.81 4.75 4.47
N VAL A 54 -13.71 3.64 5.14
CA VAL A 54 -14.18 2.36 4.58
C VAL A 54 -15.05 1.63 5.61
N SER A 55 -16.13 1.05 5.15
CA SER A 55 -17.03 0.23 5.95
C SER A 55 -17.21 -1.11 5.29
N TYR A 56 -16.91 -2.16 6.03
CA TYR A 56 -17.06 -3.55 5.60
C TYR A 56 -18.20 -4.22 6.35
N THR A 57 -18.93 -5.10 5.66
CA THR A 57 -19.82 -6.06 6.28
C THR A 57 -19.32 -7.47 5.97
N PHE A 58 -18.83 -8.15 6.98
CA PHE A 58 -18.38 -9.53 6.90
C PHE A 58 -19.47 -10.49 7.41
N LYS A 59 -19.54 -11.69 6.83
CA LYS A 59 -20.43 -12.77 7.24
C LYS A 59 -19.62 -14.01 7.54
N ASN A 60 -19.74 -14.53 8.75
CA ASN A 60 -19.26 -15.88 9.04
C ASN A 60 -20.32 -16.90 8.60
N ASN A 61 -19.99 -17.69 7.59
CA ASN A 61 -20.89 -18.72 7.02
C ASN A 61 -20.75 -20.08 7.74
N SER A 62 -19.85 -20.21 8.72
CA SER A 62 -19.68 -21.43 9.49
C SER A 62 -20.62 -21.50 10.70
N ALA A 63 -20.76 -22.70 11.26
CA ALA A 63 -21.52 -22.96 12.46
C ALA A 63 -20.75 -22.66 13.76
N GLN A 64 -19.50 -22.17 13.67
CA GLN A 64 -18.62 -21.90 14.80
C GLN A 64 -18.11 -20.47 14.77
N ASP A 65 -17.80 -19.92 15.95
CA ASP A 65 -17.09 -18.66 16.06
C ASP A 65 -15.68 -18.79 15.45
N ILE A 66 -15.28 -17.85 14.64
CA ILE A 66 -13.95 -17.81 14.01
C ILE A 66 -13.22 -16.59 14.53
N THR A 67 -12.05 -16.79 15.16
CA THR A 67 -11.18 -15.68 15.59
C THR A 67 -9.94 -15.65 14.72
N GLU A 68 -9.75 -14.53 14.02
CA GLU A 68 -8.65 -14.32 13.09
C GLU A 68 -7.81 -13.10 13.47
N THR A 69 -6.58 -13.06 12.99
CA THR A 69 -5.82 -11.83 12.93
C THR A 69 -6.18 -11.12 11.62
N VAL A 70 -6.83 -9.98 11.72
CA VAL A 70 -7.09 -9.11 10.57
C VAL A 70 -5.90 -8.19 10.38
N LEU A 71 -5.50 -8.01 9.13
CA LEU A 71 -4.36 -7.20 8.69
C LEU A 71 -4.86 -6.10 7.75
N PHE A 72 -4.43 -4.87 7.99
CA PHE A 72 -4.69 -3.74 7.09
C PHE A 72 -3.35 -3.08 6.71
N PRO A 73 -2.81 -3.36 5.53
CA PRO A 73 -1.58 -2.75 5.05
C PRO A 73 -1.84 -1.35 4.50
N LEU A 74 -0.97 -0.41 4.86
CA LEU A 74 -0.90 0.88 4.19
C LEU A 74 -0.09 0.77 2.88
N PRO A 75 -0.17 1.77 1.98
CA PRO A 75 0.72 1.83 0.83
C PRO A 75 2.19 1.75 1.24
N GLU A 76 3.01 1.17 0.40
CA GLU A 76 4.45 1.18 0.57
C GLU A 76 5.02 2.51 0.09
N ILE A 77 5.91 3.12 0.86
CA ILE A 77 6.59 4.36 0.48
C ILE A 77 8.10 4.18 0.49
N PRO A 78 8.81 4.78 -0.50
CA PRO A 78 10.27 4.73 -0.56
C PRO A 78 10.88 5.62 0.52
N ALA A 79 12.04 5.20 1.04
CA ALA A 79 12.87 5.98 1.97
C ALA A 79 13.80 6.92 1.20
N THR A 80 13.26 7.73 0.31
CA THR A 80 14.04 8.74 -0.41
C THR A 80 13.90 10.10 0.25
N PRO A 81 14.98 10.92 0.32
CA PRO A 81 14.92 12.28 0.87
C PRO A 81 13.93 13.17 0.12
N ASP A 82 13.72 12.91 -1.16
CA ASP A 82 12.93 13.71 -2.09
C ASP A 82 11.48 13.21 -2.24
N GLY A 83 11.04 12.32 -1.35
CA GLY A 83 9.65 11.84 -1.37
C GLY A 83 8.69 12.96 -0.97
N ASP A 84 8.03 13.58 -1.94
CA ASP A 84 6.95 14.55 -1.77
C ASP A 84 5.68 13.89 -1.19
N PHE A 85 5.83 13.20 -0.06
CA PHE A 85 4.67 12.66 0.65
C PHE A 85 4.25 13.63 1.75
N ALA A 86 3.07 14.21 1.57
CA ALA A 86 2.47 15.03 2.60
C ALA A 86 2.11 14.18 3.82
N ASP A 87 2.60 14.60 4.98
CA ASP A 87 2.17 14.22 6.32
C ASP A 87 1.91 12.72 6.59
N THR A 88 2.96 11.92 6.41
CA THR A 88 2.95 10.49 6.79
C THR A 88 2.62 10.29 8.27
N ALA A 89 3.06 11.20 9.14
CA ALA A 89 2.75 11.17 10.57
C ALA A 89 1.25 11.42 10.82
N GLY A 90 0.63 12.31 10.07
CA GLY A 90 -0.81 12.57 10.14
C GLY A 90 -1.62 11.34 9.80
N LEU A 91 -1.23 10.57 8.78
CA LEU A 91 -1.90 9.30 8.44
C LEU A 91 -1.85 8.34 9.64
N ILE A 92 -0.66 8.06 10.18
CA ILE A 92 -0.48 7.12 11.31
C ILE A 92 -1.29 7.59 12.54
N ASN A 93 -1.24 8.86 12.85
CA ASN A 93 -1.91 9.43 14.02
C ASN A 93 -3.44 9.49 13.86
N SER A 94 -3.95 9.54 12.63
CA SER A 94 -5.39 9.62 12.35
C SER A 94 -6.06 8.27 12.18
N PHE A 95 -5.30 7.17 12.05
CA PHE A 95 -5.87 5.84 11.77
C PHE A 95 -6.73 5.35 12.95
N ARG A 96 -7.99 5.06 12.67
CA ARG A 96 -8.99 4.59 13.64
C ARG A 96 -9.71 3.37 13.08
N ILE A 97 -10.04 2.43 13.97
CA ILE A 97 -10.77 1.20 13.65
C ILE A 97 -11.93 1.04 14.63
N TRP A 98 -13.06 0.58 14.12
CA TRP A 98 -14.20 0.13 14.92
C TRP A 98 -14.67 -1.22 14.41
N ALA A 99 -15.01 -2.12 15.34
CA ALA A 99 -15.69 -3.38 15.08
C ALA A 99 -17.01 -3.39 15.84
N ASP A 100 -18.13 -3.55 15.12
CA ASP A 100 -19.49 -3.49 15.65
C ASP A 100 -19.71 -2.25 16.55
N GLY A 101 -19.23 -1.09 16.07
CA GLY A 101 -19.33 0.20 16.74
C GLY A 101 -18.35 0.42 17.91
N LYS A 102 -17.55 -0.57 18.29
CA LYS A 102 -16.56 -0.47 19.38
C LYS A 102 -15.19 -0.15 18.83
N ALA A 103 -14.51 0.85 19.40
CA ALA A 103 -13.14 1.20 19.00
C ALA A 103 -12.17 0.04 19.26
N VAL A 104 -11.31 -0.23 18.30
CA VAL A 104 -10.27 -1.25 18.35
C VAL A 104 -8.91 -0.58 18.34
N LYS A 105 -8.00 -0.99 19.23
CA LYS A 105 -6.61 -0.54 19.23
C LYS A 105 -5.75 -1.55 18.47
N PRO A 106 -5.25 -1.22 17.27
CA PRO A 106 -4.42 -2.13 16.49
C PRO A 106 -3.00 -2.18 17.03
N GLN A 107 -2.29 -3.25 16.68
CA GLN A 107 -0.83 -3.31 16.70
C GLN A 107 -0.28 -2.77 15.38
N ILE A 108 0.88 -2.14 15.44
CA ILE A 108 1.57 -1.59 14.26
C ILE A 108 2.78 -2.48 13.96
N HIS A 109 2.86 -2.95 12.73
CA HIS A 109 4.00 -3.69 12.21
C HIS A 109 4.64 -2.89 11.08
N VAL A 110 5.96 -2.90 11.06
CA VAL A 110 6.76 -2.21 10.03
C VAL A 110 7.46 -3.27 9.20
N ARG A 111 7.32 -3.17 7.88
CA ARG A 111 8.03 -3.99 6.91
C ARG A 111 8.95 -3.09 6.08
N ALA A 112 10.14 -3.57 5.83
CA ALA A 112 11.13 -2.85 5.01
C ALA A 112 11.55 -3.74 3.85
N PHE A 113 11.62 -3.16 2.65
CA PHE A 113 11.91 -3.89 1.43
C PHE A 113 13.07 -3.25 0.66
N PHE A 114 13.78 -4.09 -0.07
CA PHE A 114 14.73 -3.67 -1.08
C PHE A 114 14.36 -4.29 -2.43
N GLU A 115 14.69 -3.57 -3.50
CA GLU A 115 14.52 -4.07 -4.85
C GLU A 115 15.83 -4.69 -5.36
N THR A 116 15.72 -5.87 -5.96
CA THR A 116 16.85 -6.54 -6.61
C THR A 116 17.06 -6.02 -8.03
N LYS A 117 18.22 -6.32 -8.64
CA LYS A 117 18.54 -5.96 -10.04
C LYS A 117 17.54 -6.52 -11.05
N ASP A 118 16.88 -7.63 -10.74
CA ASP A 118 15.82 -8.24 -11.57
C ASP A 118 14.40 -7.80 -11.18
N GLY A 119 14.27 -6.72 -10.39
CA GLY A 119 12.99 -6.11 -10.04
C GLY A 119 12.18 -6.86 -8.98
N LYS A 120 12.78 -7.82 -8.27
CA LYS A 120 12.10 -8.51 -7.17
C LYS A 120 12.23 -7.72 -5.88
N LYS A 121 11.17 -7.76 -5.08
CA LYS A 121 11.19 -7.20 -3.73
C LYS A 121 11.64 -8.26 -2.72
N LEU A 122 12.60 -7.88 -1.88
CA LEU A 122 13.07 -8.67 -0.75
C LEU A 122 12.57 -8.02 0.55
N ASP A 123 11.89 -8.79 1.40
CA ASP A 123 11.61 -8.35 2.76
C ASP A 123 12.90 -8.43 3.59
N MET A 124 13.42 -7.28 3.93
CA MET A 124 14.68 -7.11 4.65
C MET A 124 14.46 -6.69 6.11
N THR A 125 13.22 -6.71 6.59
CA THR A 125 12.86 -6.23 7.93
C THR A 125 13.73 -6.84 9.04
N ALA A 126 13.84 -8.18 9.06
CA ALA A 126 14.65 -8.87 10.06
C ALA A 126 16.14 -8.54 9.91
N LYS A 127 16.61 -8.43 8.66
CA LYS A 127 18.01 -8.10 8.37
C LYS A 127 18.37 -6.70 8.82
N LEU A 128 17.52 -5.71 8.53
CA LEU A 128 17.76 -4.33 8.97
C LEU A 128 17.75 -4.20 10.50
N LYS A 129 16.91 -4.95 11.19
CA LYS A 129 16.98 -5.05 12.67
C LYS A 129 18.32 -5.60 13.14
N GLN A 130 18.85 -6.63 12.48
CA GLN A 130 20.19 -7.16 12.77
C GLN A 130 21.30 -6.13 12.47
N CYS A 131 21.09 -5.24 11.50
CA CYS A 131 21.96 -4.10 11.22
C CYS A 131 21.86 -2.98 12.27
N GLY A 132 21.07 -3.15 13.33
CA GLY A 132 20.93 -2.20 14.43
C GLY A 132 19.90 -1.09 14.18
N LEU A 133 18.97 -1.25 13.22
CA LEU A 133 17.88 -0.30 13.06
C LEU A 133 16.79 -0.55 14.11
N SER A 134 16.42 0.50 14.81
CA SER A 134 15.26 0.51 15.71
C SER A 134 13.94 0.49 14.93
N ASN A 135 12.82 0.20 15.62
CA ASN A 135 11.50 0.26 15.00
C ASN A 135 11.15 1.66 14.45
N ILE A 136 11.61 2.73 15.12
CA ILE A 136 11.41 4.10 14.66
C ILE A 136 12.21 4.35 13.38
N GLU A 137 13.48 3.90 13.32
CA GLU A 137 14.30 4.03 12.12
C GLU A 137 13.75 3.21 10.96
N LEU A 138 13.17 2.04 11.21
CA LEU A 138 12.45 1.27 10.18
C LEU A 138 11.19 1.99 9.67
N MET A 139 10.59 2.85 10.48
CA MET A 139 9.46 3.70 10.08
C MET A 139 9.90 5.01 9.42
N ALA A 140 11.16 5.17 9.12
CA ALA A 140 11.75 6.41 8.65
C ALA A 140 10.93 7.13 7.55
N PRO A 141 10.47 6.47 6.47
CA PRO A 141 9.64 7.13 5.46
C PRO A 141 8.30 7.67 5.99
N TRP A 142 7.83 7.16 7.13
CA TRP A 142 6.56 7.51 7.77
C TRP A 142 6.69 8.52 8.90
N THR A 143 7.89 9.00 9.17
CA THR A 143 8.16 9.96 10.24
C THR A 143 9.39 10.80 9.92
N ASN A 144 9.34 12.08 10.21
CA ASN A 144 10.49 12.97 10.13
C ASN A 144 11.34 12.99 11.43
N LYS A 145 11.06 12.08 12.37
CA LYS A 145 11.74 11.98 13.68
C LYS A 145 12.96 11.06 13.66
N TYR A 146 13.70 11.02 12.57
CA TYR A 146 14.90 10.21 12.47
C TYR A 146 16.02 10.99 11.78
N ASP A 147 17.25 10.56 12.07
CA ASP A 147 18.44 11.09 11.44
C ASP A 147 18.73 10.28 10.17
N HIS A 148 18.42 10.86 9.02
CA HIS A 148 18.56 10.21 7.72
C HIS A 148 19.99 9.75 7.45
N GLU A 149 20.98 10.58 7.77
CA GLU A 149 22.40 10.25 7.54
C GLU A 149 22.84 9.06 8.38
N LYS A 150 22.44 9.01 9.67
CA LYS A 150 22.72 7.85 10.53
C LYS A 150 22.05 6.58 10.05
N VAL A 151 20.79 6.66 9.61
CA VAL A 151 20.07 5.49 9.10
C VAL A 151 20.73 4.98 7.82
N SER A 152 21.03 5.87 6.88
CA SER A 152 21.74 5.53 5.64
C SER A 152 23.12 4.93 5.93
N ALA A 153 23.87 5.50 6.85
CA ALA A 153 25.18 4.97 7.25
C ALA A 153 25.07 3.54 7.83
N LYS A 154 24.10 3.26 8.70
CA LYS A 154 23.85 1.91 9.23
C LYS A 154 23.52 0.92 8.13
N ILE A 155 22.61 1.30 7.21
CA ILE A 155 22.20 0.46 6.10
C ILE A 155 23.40 0.14 5.20
N ASN A 156 24.12 1.17 4.77
CA ASN A 156 25.28 1.01 3.88
C ASN A 156 26.38 0.17 4.53
N ALA A 157 26.76 0.45 5.77
CA ALA A 157 27.78 -0.33 6.47
C ALA A 157 27.43 -1.81 6.60
N CYS A 158 26.14 -2.13 6.82
CA CYS A 158 25.69 -3.49 7.02
C CYS A 158 25.42 -4.25 5.70
N LEU A 159 24.82 -3.60 4.71
CA LEU A 159 24.34 -4.27 3.51
C LEU A 159 25.29 -4.18 2.31
N THR A 160 26.09 -3.12 2.17
CA THR A 160 27.03 -2.99 1.05
C THR A 160 27.95 -4.20 0.89
N PRO A 161 28.54 -4.77 1.97
CA PRO A 161 29.37 -5.98 1.84
C PRO A 161 28.63 -7.21 1.35
N GLN A 162 27.30 -7.20 1.36
CA GLN A 162 26.42 -8.30 0.98
C GLN A 162 25.60 -7.99 -0.28
N ALA A 163 25.71 -6.77 -0.82
CA ALA A 163 24.86 -6.28 -1.91
C ALA A 163 24.91 -7.19 -3.15
N ALA A 164 26.10 -7.63 -3.54
CA ALA A 164 26.29 -8.53 -4.66
C ALA A 164 25.59 -9.90 -4.44
N LYS A 165 25.72 -10.47 -3.22
CA LYS A 165 25.08 -11.73 -2.84
C LYS A 165 23.55 -11.60 -2.82
N LEU A 166 23.04 -10.47 -2.36
CA LEU A 166 21.61 -10.15 -2.30
C LEU A 166 21.07 -9.70 -3.65
N LYS A 167 21.96 -9.47 -4.65
CA LYS A 167 21.60 -8.94 -5.98
C LYS A 167 20.83 -7.63 -5.91
N LEU A 168 21.18 -6.75 -4.96
CA LEU A 168 20.52 -5.45 -4.82
C LEU A 168 20.77 -4.56 -6.04
N LYS A 169 19.85 -3.64 -6.29
CA LYS A 169 19.80 -2.83 -7.53
C LYS A 169 21.00 -1.89 -7.69
N SER A 170 21.52 -1.36 -6.59
CA SER A 170 22.71 -0.51 -6.55
C SER A 170 23.78 -1.11 -5.64
N ASP A 171 25.04 -0.92 -6.00
CA ASP A 171 26.17 -1.36 -5.23
C ASP A 171 26.82 -0.20 -4.44
N ASP A 172 26.55 1.08 -4.81
CA ASP A 172 27.21 2.26 -4.26
C ASP A 172 26.45 2.88 -3.08
N ASP A 173 25.14 3.11 -3.23
CA ASP A 173 24.28 3.62 -2.14
C ASP A 173 22.95 2.86 -2.14
N ILE A 174 22.89 1.84 -1.31
CA ILE A 174 21.73 0.98 -1.21
C ILE A 174 20.64 1.55 -0.30
N SER A 175 20.94 2.59 0.49
CA SER A 175 19.95 3.20 1.38
C SER A 175 18.80 3.84 0.60
N ASN A 176 19.04 4.31 -0.62
CA ASN A 176 18.01 4.89 -1.49
C ASN A 176 17.05 3.86 -2.11
N LEU A 177 17.34 2.57 -1.96
CA LEU A 177 16.51 1.48 -2.52
C LEU A 177 15.53 0.91 -1.50
N TRP A 178 15.60 1.42 -0.29
CA TRP A 178 14.74 0.98 0.80
C TRP A 178 13.36 1.59 0.68
N SER A 179 12.33 0.77 0.87
CA SER A 179 10.95 1.20 1.03
C SER A 179 10.33 0.60 2.28
N THR A 180 9.32 1.24 2.82
CA THR A 180 8.68 0.82 4.07
C THR A 180 7.18 0.74 3.92
N GLN A 181 6.60 -0.30 4.49
CA GLN A 181 5.16 -0.51 4.61
C GLN A 181 4.77 -0.64 6.08
N ILE A 182 3.72 0.07 6.48
CA ILE A 182 3.06 -0.12 7.77
C ILE A 182 1.88 -1.05 7.59
N VAL A 183 1.73 -2.00 8.51
CA VAL A 183 0.59 -2.90 8.57
C VAL A 183 -0.03 -2.83 9.96
N TYR A 184 -1.31 -2.51 10.02
CA TYR A 184 -2.09 -2.63 11.25
C TYR A 184 -2.62 -4.04 11.40
N SER A 185 -2.65 -4.55 12.63
CA SER A 185 -3.27 -5.84 12.92
C SER A 185 -4.09 -5.81 14.21
N TRP A 186 -5.13 -6.63 14.24
CA TRP A 186 -5.93 -6.86 15.45
C TRP A 186 -6.58 -8.24 15.44
N LYS A 187 -6.97 -8.73 16.60
CA LYS A 187 -7.77 -9.96 16.70
C LYS A 187 -9.24 -9.62 16.55
N GLN A 188 -9.92 -10.33 15.62
CA GLN A 188 -11.35 -10.19 15.35
C GLN A 188 -12.03 -11.53 15.48
N THR A 189 -13.09 -11.58 16.32
CA THR A 189 -13.97 -12.75 16.40
C THR A 189 -15.22 -12.49 15.54
N PHE A 190 -15.41 -13.35 14.57
CA PHE A 190 -16.60 -13.39 13.72
C PHE A 190 -17.53 -14.47 14.30
N LYS A 191 -18.67 -14.07 14.85
CA LYS A 191 -19.62 -14.99 15.49
C LYS A 191 -20.29 -15.92 14.48
N ALA A 192 -20.53 -17.16 14.87
CA ALA A 192 -21.18 -18.19 14.04
C ALA A 192 -22.47 -17.71 13.39
N GLY A 193 -22.55 -17.80 12.07
CA GLY A 193 -23.73 -17.40 11.33
C GLY A 193 -24.11 -15.90 11.44
N LYS A 194 -23.25 -15.03 12.00
CA LYS A 194 -23.55 -13.59 12.18
C LYS A 194 -22.74 -12.71 11.20
N THR A 195 -23.19 -11.49 11.08
CA THR A 195 -22.45 -10.41 10.41
C THR A 195 -21.63 -9.64 11.42
N THR A 196 -20.50 -9.10 10.99
CA THR A 196 -19.63 -8.19 11.73
C THR A 196 -19.38 -6.97 10.87
N GLU A 197 -19.53 -5.77 11.44
CA GLU A 197 -19.24 -4.52 10.77
C GLU A 197 -17.87 -4.02 11.20
N ILE A 198 -16.96 -3.74 10.25
CA ILE A 198 -15.65 -3.15 10.52
C ILE A 198 -15.55 -1.84 9.77
N LYS A 199 -15.09 -0.78 10.46
CA LYS A 199 -14.90 0.55 9.88
C LYS A 199 -13.48 1.03 10.13
N HIS A 200 -12.90 1.67 9.10
CA HIS A 200 -11.65 2.41 9.20
C HIS A 200 -11.86 3.84 8.78
N GLN A 201 -11.06 4.71 9.39
CA GLN A 201 -10.98 6.11 9.00
C GLN A 201 -9.56 6.60 9.20
N TYR A 202 -9.03 7.34 8.22
CA TYR A 202 -7.70 7.95 8.31
C TYR A 202 -7.52 9.08 7.30
N THR A 203 -6.55 9.95 7.56
CA THR A 203 -6.10 10.97 6.60
C THR A 203 -5.26 10.28 5.52
N PRO A 204 -5.59 10.44 4.23
CA PRO A 204 -4.84 9.78 3.16
C PRO A 204 -3.41 10.31 3.06
N LEU A 205 -2.53 9.46 2.54
CA LEU A 205 -1.22 9.88 2.07
C LEU A 205 -1.39 10.47 0.67
N LEU A 206 -1.18 11.77 0.55
CA LEU A 206 -1.22 12.46 -0.73
C LEU A 206 0.19 12.58 -1.29
N GLY A 207 0.38 12.15 -2.53
CA GLY A 207 1.54 12.46 -3.34
C GLY A 207 1.18 13.51 -4.38
N GLY A 208 2.18 14.17 -4.95
CA GLY A 208 1.95 15.14 -6.01
C GLY A 208 3.23 15.54 -6.73
N SER A 209 3.07 16.17 -7.85
CA SER A 209 4.17 16.73 -8.63
C SER A 209 3.67 17.86 -9.52
N PHE A 210 4.60 18.52 -10.21
CA PHE A 210 4.28 19.51 -11.22
C PHE A 210 3.94 18.83 -12.55
N LEU A 211 2.95 19.34 -13.26
CA LEU A 211 2.75 19.03 -14.67
C LEU A 211 3.78 19.80 -15.49
N ILE A 212 4.57 19.08 -16.29
CA ILE A 212 5.59 19.65 -17.18
C ILE A 212 5.11 19.48 -18.62
N PRO A 213 4.36 20.44 -19.19
CA PRO A 213 4.01 20.41 -20.60
C PRO A 213 5.25 20.63 -21.49
N PRO A 214 5.29 20.11 -22.73
CA PRO A 214 4.23 19.37 -23.40
C PRO A 214 4.34 17.85 -23.29
N ALA A 215 5.32 17.35 -22.56
CA ALA A 215 5.66 15.93 -22.56
C ALA A 215 4.71 15.06 -21.71
N GLU A 216 4.04 15.64 -20.73
CA GLU A 216 3.18 14.85 -19.84
C GLU A 216 1.72 15.37 -19.79
N PRO A 217 0.77 14.44 -19.77
CA PRO A 217 0.93 13.01 -19.99
C PRO A 217 1.07 12.69 -21.48
N GLU A 218 2.10 11.94 -21.85
CA GLU A 218 2.26 11.48 -23.24
C GLU A 218 1.09 10.59 -23.67
N LYS A 219 0.67 10.74 -24.94
CA LYS A 219 -0.36 9.87 -25.52
C LYS A 219 0.08 8.40 -25.45
N GLY A 220 -0.69 7.60 -24.71
CA GLY A 220 -0.38 6.18 -24.50
C GLY A 220 0.82 5.89 -23.60
N GLY A 221 1.39 6.93 -22.96
CA GLY A 221 2.45 6.80 -21.97
C GLY A 221 1.98 6.11 -20.67
N PRO A 222 2.91 5.78 -19.77
CA PRO A 222 2.58 5.09 -18.52
C PRO A 222 1.53 5.82 -17.68
N MET A 223 1.67 7.12 -17.51
CA MET A 223 0.72 7.95 -16.74
C MET A 223 -0.68 7.94 -17.36
N ALA A 224 -0.77 8.13 -18.69
CA ALA A 224 -2.05 8.12 -19.39
C ALA A 224 -2.77 6.78 -19.27
N LYS A 225 -2.03 5.66 -19.27
CA LYS A 225 -2.58 4.30 -19.09
C LYS A 225 -3.00 4.05 -17.65
N THR A 226 -2.16 4.39 -16.69
CA THR A 226 -2.42 4.16 -15.26
C THR A 226 -3.65 4.91 -14.78
N TYR A 227 -3.81 6.17 -15.20
CA TYR A 227 -4.91 7.03 -14.75
C TYR A 227 -6.06 7.14 -15.76
N CYS A 228 -6.07 6.34 -16.83
CA CYS A 228 -7.09 6.36 -17.86
C CYS A 228 -7.34 7.78 -18.43
N ILE A 229 -6.25 8.54 -18.66
CA ILE A 229 -6.35 9.93 -19.12
C ILE A 229 -6.89 9.96 -20.55
N SER A 230 -8.08 10.54 -20.72
CA SER A 230 -8.69 10.70 -22.03
C SER A 230 -7.88 11.68 -22.91
N GLU A 231 -8.04 11.57 -24.23
CA GLU A 231 -7.36 12.47 -25.18
C GLU A 231 -7.75 13.95 -24.96
N ASP A 232 -9.00 14.21 -24.59
CA ASP A 232 -9.47 15.58 -24.31
C ASP A 232 -8.83 16.14 -23.03
N LEU A 233 -8.77 15.33 -21.97
CA LEU A 233 -8.07 15.72 -20.74
C LEU A 233 -6.57 15.92 -21.01
N ARG A 234 -5.95 15.03 -21.79
CA ARG A 234 -4.55 15.17 -22.18
C ARG A 234 -4.28 16.48 -22.91
N ARG A 235 -5.13 16.87 -23.89
CA ARG A 235 -5.02 18.15 -24.58
C ARG A 235 -5.16 19.33 -23.63
N THR A 236 -6.11 19.25 -22.71
CA THR A 236 -6.29 20.28 -21.68
C THR A 236 -5.04 20.43 -20.81
N LEU A 237 -4.45 19.31 -20.35
CA LEU A 237 -3.25 19.32 -19.52
C LEU A 237 -2.00 19.78 -20.28
N ALA A 238 -1.93 19.52 -21.58
CA ALA A 238 -0.83 19.96 -22.44
C ALA A 238 -0.89 21.44 -22.84
N ASP A 239 -1.96 22.17 -22.52
CA ASP A 239 -2.10 23.60 -22.81
C ASP A 239 -1.05 24.41 -22.04
N PRO A 240 -0.24 25.26 -22.69
CA PRO A 240 0.77 26.10 -22.05
C PRO A 240 0.25 26.98 -20.90
N ARG A 241 -1.05 27.31 -20.89
CA ARG A 241 -1.70 28.06 -19.79
C ARG A 241 -1.75 27.27 -18.49
N HIS A 242 -1.59 25.94 -18.57
CA HIS A 242 -1.54 25.03 -17.43
C HIS A 242 -0.13 24.71 -16.97
N ARG A 243 0.87 25.40 -17.55
CA ARG A 243 2.29 25.24 -17.17
C ARG A 243 2.48 25.54 -15.69
N PHE A 244 3.20 24.66 -14.98
CA PHE A 244 3.42 24.71 -13.53
C PHE A 244 2.19 24.43 -12.64
N ARG A 245 1.08 23.93 -13.18
CA ARG A 245 0.05 23.37 -12.32
C ARG A 245 0.56 22.12 -11.64
N THR A 246 0.18 21.96 -10.39
CA THR A 246 0.41 20.73 -9.63
C THR A 246 -0.76 19.77 -9.81
N TYR A 247 -0.48 18.49 -9.71
CA TYR A 247 -1.51 17.47 -9.52
C TYR A 247 -1.30 16.78 -8.18
N THR A 248 -2.39 16.31 -7.61
CA THR A 248 -2.38 15.48 -6.41
C THR A 248 -2.81 14.07 -6.80
N GLN A 249 -2.08 13.08 -6.30
CA GLN A 249 -2.42 11.67 -6.47
C GLN A 249 -2.68 11.03 -5.12
N LEU A 250 -3.62 10.10 -5.09
CA LEU A 250 -3.95 9.29 -3.95
C LEU A 250 -3.96 7.82 -4.38
N GLY A 251 -3.17 7.00 -3.69
CA GLY A 251 -3.16 5.55 -3.88
C GLY A 251 -4.06 4.87 -2.86
N TYR A 252 -4.96 4.01 -3.33
CA TYR A 252 -5.71 3.08 -2.50
C TYR A 252 -5.64 1.68 -3.09
N VAL A 253 -5.54 0.66 -2.23
CA VAL A 253 -5.28 -0.71 -2.68
C VAL A 253 -6.49 -1.58 -2.40
N LEU A 254 -7.05 -2.21 -3.45
CA LEU A 254 -8.26 -3.04 -3.37
C LEU A 254 -7.99 -4.55 -3.35
N THR A 255 -6.75 -4.98 -3.60
CA THR A 255 -6.45 -6.38 -3.95
C THR A 255 -6.55 -7.39 -2.80
N THR A 256 -6.48 -6.96 -1.54
CA THR A 256 -6.63 -7.87 -0.38
C THR A 256 -8.06 -8.35 -0.15
N GLY A 257 -9.05 -7.70 -0.75
CA GLY A 257 -10.43 -8.20 -0.80
C GLY A 257 -10.56 -9.60 -1.41
N ALA A 258 -9.57 -10.04 -2.19
CA ALA A 258 -9.54 -11.39 -2.78
C ALA A 258 -9.19 -12.52 -1.78
N ASN A 259 -8.78 -12.20 -0.55
CA ASN A 259 -8.38 -13.20 0.47
C ASN A 259 -9.56 -13.73 1.30
N TRP A 260 -10.76 -13.27 1.04
CA TRP A 260 -11.98 -13.76 1.68
C TRP A 260 -12.59 -14.93 0.90
N ALA A 261 -13.59 -15.58 1.49
CA ALA A 261 -14.23 -16.80 0.93
C ALA A 261 -14.74 -16.63 -0.49
N LYS A 262 -15.21 -15.43 -0.82
CA LYS A 262 -15.76 -15.06 -2.13
C LYS A 262 -15.28 -13.65 -2.53
N PRO A 263 -15.42 -13.28 -3.81
CA PRO A 263 -15.31 -11.88 -4.21
C PRO A 263 -16.26 -10.99 -3.41
N ILE A 264 -15.91 -9.70 -3.28
CA ILE A 264 -16.76 -8.71 -2.59
C ILE A 264 -18.17 -8.72 -3.19
N GLY A 265 -19.18 -8.95 -2.35
CA GLY A 265 -20.57 -9.10 -2.81
C GLY A 265 -21.14 -7.78 -3.38
N LYS A 266 -20.91 -6.67 -2.68
CA LYS A 266 -21.27 -5.32 -3.14
C LYS A 266 -20.14 -4.36 -2.82
N PHE A 267 -19.64 -3.68 -3.85
CA PHE A 267 -18.64 -2.63 -3.71
C PHE A 267 -19.25 -1.28 -4.10
N THR A 268 -19.09 -0.28 -3.24
CA THR A 268 -19.49 1.10 -3.52
C THR A 268 -18.28 2.01 -3.34
N LEU A 269 -17.92 2.76 -4.39
CA LEU A 269 -16.89 3.77 -4.34
C LEU A 269 -17.53 5.15 -4.44
N THR A 270 -17.22 6.01 -3.47
CA THR A 270 -17.56 7.44 -3.49
C THR A 270 -16.26 8.23 -3.50
N VAL A 271 -16.05 9.06 -4.52
CA VAL A 271 -14.92 9.97 -4.61
C VAL A 271 -15.44 11.39 -4.52
N GLU A 272 -15.09 12.08 -3.44
CA GLU A 272 -15.36 13.51 -3.30
C GLU A 272 -14.25 14.32 -3.93
N ARG A 273 -14.63 15.26 -4.79
CA ARG A 273 -13.73 16.22 -5.41
C ARG A 273 -14.02 17.60 -4.82
N GLU A 274 -12.98 18.37 -4.56
CA GLU A 274 -13.17 19.78 -4.31
C GLU A 274 -13.71 20.44 -5.60
N PRO A 275 -14.60 21.43 -5.45
CA PRO A 275 -15.03 22.24 -6.60
C PRO A 275 -13.78 22.84 -7.25
N GLY A 276 -13.58 22.60 -8.54
CA GLY A 276 -12.46 23.10 -9.33
C GLY A 276 -12.60 24.58 -9.67
#